data_95ffa6761e222aad6b2db8e76f686982
#
_entry.id   95ffa6761e222aad6b2db8e76f686982
#
_cell.length_a   1.000
_cell.length_b   1.000
_cell.length_c   1.000
_cell.angle_alpha   90.00
_cell.angle_beta   90.00
_cell.angle_gamma   90.00
#
_symmetry.space_group_name_H-M   'P 1'
#
loop_
_entity.id
_entity.type
_entity.pdbx_description
1 polymer ?
#
loop_
_entity_poly.entity_id
_entity_poly.type
_entity_poly.pdbx_seq_one_letter_code
_entity_poly.pdbx_strand_id
1 'polypeptide(L)'
;MRLLHYSFEHQEREKVELTGAQATMLATLYLRALDNRSADPMLGDRHADEAFQRIDFDFGKFKLRAHNAGSVAMRAKALDRWVEEALRPGMTILHLGCGLDSRFERINPPESVEWYDIDRPDVIELRRRLFPERPHHHTIASSVTAPGLLDGIPGDRPVLVVAEGLTMYLSEVDGLALLRRIIGLFPSGELVFDAFSSLGVRVSNRFNPAVVHAGARLHWGIDEPRALESSVPGLRFVTEWSFTDAPELDRYPLPARAAIRASGRITAMRRMGRMLRYRF
;
A
#
# COMPACT_ATOMS: atom_id res chain seq x y z
N MET A 1 27.16 -33.34 13.37
CA MET A 1 25.89 -32.60 13.25
C MET A 1 25.93 -31.42 14.19
N ARG A 2 26.49 -30.27 13.73
CA ARG A 2 26.59 -29.03 14.52
C ARG A 2 25.37 -28.19 14.25
N LEU A 3 24.52 -28.04 15.26
CA LEU A 3 23.43 -27.07 15.29
C LEU A 3 24.08 -25.67 15.34
N LEU A 4 23.98 -24.92 14.25
CA LEU A 4 24.26 -23.49 14.21
C LEU A 4 23.13 -22.79 15.00
N HIS A 5 23.40 -22.52 16.27
CA HIS A 5 22.64 -21.54 17.02
C HIS A 5 22.95 -20.18 16.41
N TYR A 6 22.05 -19.64 15.60
CA TYR A 6 22.01 -18.21 15.34
C TYR A 6 21.63 -17.52 16.64
N SER A 7 22.61 -17.00 17.34
CA SER A 7 22.41 -16.04 18.42
C SER A 7 21.82 -14.78 17.80
N PHE A 8 20.53 -14.55 17.97
CA PHE A 8 19.97 -13.21 17.82
C PHE A 8 20.53 -12.38 18.98
N GLU A 9 21.64 -11.69 18.73
CA GLU A 9 22.11 -10.62 19.60
C GLU A 9 20.97 -9.64 19.81
N HIS A 10 20.84 -9.08 21.01
CA HIS A 10 19.85 -8.10 21.40
C HIS A 10 19.98 -6.84 20.53
N GLN A 11 19.39 -6.85 19.33
CA GLN A 11 19.18 -5.62 18.60
C GLN A 11 18.15 -4.79 19.38
N GLU A 12 18.54 -3.60 19.82
CA GLU A 12 17.63 -2.66 20.45
C GLU A 12 16.42 -2.45 19.50
N ARG A 13 15.21 -2.61 20.04
CA ARG A 13 14.00 -2.39 19.25
C ARG A 13 13.81 -0.90 19.04
N GLU A 14 13.39 -0.53 17.84
CA GLU A 14 13.07 0.85 17.46
C GLU A 14 11.81 1.32 18.19
N LYS A 15 11.94 2.29 19.09
CA LYS A 15 10.79 2.95 19.71
C LYS A 15 10.09 3.81 18.69
N VAL A 16 8.78 3.62 18.54
CA VAL A 16 7.98 4.32 17.54
C VAL A 16 6.81 5.04 18.20
N GLU A 17 6.79 6.36 18.01
CA GLU A 17 5.72 7.25 18.47
C GLU A 17 5.05 7.91 17.26
N LEU A 18 4.13 7.20 16.62
CA LEU A 18 3.39 7.70 15.46
C LEU A 18 1.90 7.80 15.78
N THR A 19 1.25 8.80 15.20
CA THR A 19 -0.18 9.06 15.35
C THR A 19 -0.84 9.33 13.98
N GLY A 20 -2.18 9.32 13.94
CA GLY A 20 -2.90 9.63 12.72
C GLY A 20 -2.64 8.64 11.58
N ALA A 21 -2.57 9.15 10.35
CA ALA A 21 -2.38 8.31 9.17
C ALA A 21 -1.10 7.46 9.23
N GLN A 22 -0.02 8.01 9.80
CA GLN A 22 1.26 7.29 9.93
C GLN A 22 1.16 6.08 10.87
N ALA A 23 0.37 6.16 11.95
CA ALA A 23 0.16 5.02 12.84
C ALA A 23 -0.57 3.86 12.12
N THR A 24 -1.36 4.13 11.08
CA THR A 24 -2.05 3.07 10.34
C THR A 24 -1.10 2.16 9.56
N MET A 25 0.10 2.64 9.20
CA MET A 25 1.11 1.78 8.58
C MET A 25 1.60 0.68 9.55
N LEU A 26 1.68 0.98 10.85
CA LEU A 26 2.03 -0.03 11.87
C LEU A 26 0.97 -1.13 11.96
N ALA A 27 -0.32 -0.75 11.84
CA ALA A 27 -1.40 -1.74 11.78
C ALA A 27 -1.28 -2.64 10.54
N THR A 28 -0.92 -2.08 9.39
CA THR A 28 -0.69 -2.84 8.15
C THR A 28 0.52 -3.76 8.26
N LEU A 29 1.64 -3.26 8.80
CA LEU A 29 2.84 -4.06 9.08
C LEU A 29 2.51 -5.26 9.97
N TYR A 30 1.81 -5.00 11.08
CA TYR A 30 1.38 -6.05 12.01
C TYR A 30 0.52 -7.12 11.33
N LEU A 31 -0.45 -6.71 10.51
CA LEU A 31 -1.31 -7.66 9.81
C LEU A 31 -0.56 -8.48 8.75
N ARG A 32 0.43 -7.90 8.05
CA ARG A 32 1.31 -8.65 7.13
C ARG A 32 2.19 -9.63 7.89
N ALA A 33 2.72 -9.25 9.06
CA ALA A 33 3.46 -10.16 9.93
C ALA A 33 2.60 -11.32 10.43
N LEU A 34 1.33 -11.06 10.80
CA LEU A 34 0.39 -12.12 11.17
C LEU A 34 0.06 -13.06 10.01
N ASP A 35 -0.08 -12.54 8.79
CA ASP A 35 -0.25 -13.36 7.59
C ASP A 35 0.97 -14.28 7.38
N ASN A 36 2.19 -13.72 7.44
CA ASN A 36 3.42 -14.50 7.28
C ASN A 36 3.57 -15.64 8.30
N ARG A 37 3.07 -15.44 9.53
CA ARG A 37 3.10 -16.45 10.62
C ARG A 37 1.97 -17.45 10.55
N SER A 38 1.04 -17.30 9.61
CA SER A 38 -0.06 -18.25 9.47
C SER A 38 0.42 -19.57 8.86
N ALA A 39 -0.36 -20.64 9.06
CA ALA A 39 -0.02 -21.96 8.49
C ALA A 39 -0.05 -21.99 6.96
N ASP A 40 -0.84 -21.11 6.34
CA ASP A 40 -0.95 -20.95 4.90
C ASP A 40 -0.96 -19.43 4.56
N PRO A 41 0.23 -18.78 4.49
CA PRO A 41 0.31 -17.36 4.26
C PRO A 41 -0.22 -16.99 2.87
N MET A 42 -0.97 -15.90 2.79
CA MET A 42 -1.52 -15.39 1.53
C MET A 42 -0.50 -14.55 0.77
N LEU A 43 0.17 -13.64 1.46
CA LEU A 43 1.24 -12.79 0.95
C LEU A 43 2.61 -13.36 1.26
N GLY A 44 2.81 -13.88 2.48
CA GLY A 44 4.07 -14.46 2.92
C GLY A 44 5.20 -13.43 3.07
N ASP A 45 4.87 -12.24 3.55
CA ASP A 45 5.80 -11.11 3.67
C ASP A 45 6.75 -11.29 4.87
N ARG A 46 7.83 -12.03 4.67
CA ARG A 46 8.84 -12.26 5.72
C ARG A 46 9.54 -10.97 6.16
N HIS A 47 9.75 -10.02 5.23
CA HIS A 47 10.41 -8.75 5.56
C HIS A 47 9.52 -7.86 6.44
N ALA A 48 8.19 -7.91 6.26
CA ALA A 48 7.27 -7.26 7.19
C ALA A 48 7.32 -7.91 8.58
N ASP A 49 7.50 -9.23 8.67
CA ASP A 49 7.64 -9.93 9.95
C ASP A 49 8.96 -9.60 10.65
N GLU A 50 10.06 -9.55 9.91
CA GLU A 50 11.38 -9.13 10.39
C GLU A 50 11.35 -7.69 10.92
N ALA A 51 10.75 -6.76 10.16
CA ALA A 51 10.58 -5.37 10.57
C ALA A 51 9.69 -5.24 11.82
N PHE A 52 8.58 -5.99 11.87
CA PHE A 52 7.69 -6.03 13.04
C PHE A 52 8.44 -6.43 14.32
N GLN A 53 9.32 -7.42 14.27
CA GLN A 53 10.08 -7.89 15.43
C GLN A 53 11.06 -6.84 15.98
N ARG A 54 11.51 -5.92 15.14
CA ARG A 54 12.44 -4.83 15.47
C ARG A 54 11.76 -3.57 16.00
N ILE A 55 10.44 -3.51 16.04
CA ILE A 55 9.67 -2.35 16.52
C ILE A 55 9.19 -2.56 17.95
N ASP A 56 9.46 -1.56 18.81
CA ASP A 56 8.90 -1.45 20.15
C ASP A 56 7.67 -0.54 20.10
N PHE A 57 6.52 -1.17 19.92
CA PHE A 57 5.21 -0.51 19.87
C PHE A 57 4.13 -1.44 20.41
N ASP A 58 3.18 -0.88 21.14
CA ASP A 58 2.02 -1.65 21.62
C ASP A 58 0.97 -1.84 20.50
N PHE A 59 1.15 -2.88 19.70
CA PHE A 59 0.22 -3.25 18.62
C PHE A 59 -1.17 -3.68 19.13
N GLY A 60 -1.29 -4.03 20.41
CA GLY A 60 -2.57 -4.35 21.04
C GLY A 60 -3.57 -3.19 21.02
N LYS A 61 -3.06 -1.95 20.95
CA LYS A 61 -3.88 -0.73 20.82
C LYS A 61 -4.81 -0.75 19.62
N PHE A 62 -4.43 -1.39 18.53
CA PHE A 62 -5.26 -1.50 17.32
C PHE A 62 -6.42 -2.48 17.45
N LYS A 63 -6.43 -3.35 18.47
CA LYS A 63 -7.44 -4.40 18.66
C LYS A 63 -7.65 -5.29 17.43
N LEU A 64 -6.61 -5.43 16.61
CA LEU A 64 -6.61 -6.26 15.40
C LEU A 64 -6.30 -7.71 15.75
N ARG A 65 -6.87 -8.63 14.97
CA ARG A 65 -6.72 -10.08 15.14
C ARG A 65 -6.30 -10.73 13.83
N ALA A 66 -5.86 -11.98 13.88
CA ALA A 66 -5.41 -12.74 12.72
C ALA A 66 -6.42 -12.74 11.55
N HIS A 67 -7.74 -12.77 11.81
CA HIS A 67 -8.74 -12.72 10.73
C HIS A 67 -8.74 -11.40 9.94
N ASN A 68 -8.16 -10.32 10.50
CA ASN A 68 -8.02 -9.05 9.77
C ASN A 68 -6.84 -9.08 8.78
N ALA A 69 -5.88 -10.02 8.94
CA ALA A 69 -4.70 -10.11 8.10
C ALA A 69 -5.04 -10.36 6.63
N GLY A 70 -6.04 -11.22 6.37
CA GLY A 70 -6.40 -11.64 5.03
C GLY A 70 -6.78 -10.49 4.08
N SER A 71 -7.49 -9.46 4.55
CA SER A 71 -7.88 -8.33 3.71
C SER A 71 -6.67 -7.47 3.30
N VAL A 72 -5.70 -7.27 4.21
CA VAL A 72 -4.47 -6.52 3.94
C VAL A 72 -3.55 -7.31 3.01
N ALA A 73 -3.36 -8.60 3.30
CA ALA A 73 -2.56 -9.48 2.47
C ALA A 73 -3.11 -9.62 1.04
N MET A 74 -4.44 -9.75 0.90
CA MET A 74 -5.14 -9.82 -0.39
C MET A 74 -4.94 -8.56 -1.22
N ARG A 75 -5.08 -7.38 -0.59
CA ARG A 75 -4.86 -6.09 -1.23
C ARG A 75 -3.42 -5.95 -1.73
N ALA A 76 -2.44 -6.21 -0.86
CA ALA A 76 -1.04 -6.14 -1.21
C ALA A 76 -0.71 -7.09 -2.38
N LYS A 77 -1.17 -8.34 -2.32
CA LYS A 77 -0.95 -9.36 -3.36
C LYS A 77 -1.56 -8.97 -4.71
N ALA A 78 -2.74 -8.37 -4.69
CA ALA A 78 -3.38 -7.92 -5.93
C ALA A 78 -2.64 -6.74 -6.57
N LEU A 79 -2.14 -5.79 -5.77
CA LEU A 79 -1.29 -4.71 -6.27
C LEU A 79 0.06 -5.23 -6.74
N ASP A 80 0.69 -6.16 -6.00
CA ASP A 80 1.95 -6.79 -6.41
C ASP A 80 1.80 -7.44 -7.80
N ARG A 81 0.72 -8.19 -8.07
CA ARG A 81 0.45 -8.75 -9.40
C ARG A 81 0.37 -7.67 -10.49
N TRP A 82 -0.32 -6.56 -10.24
CA TRP A 82 -0.40 -5.49 -11.23
C TRP A 82 0.94 -4.78 -11.45
N VAL A 83 1.76 -4.69 -10.41
CA VAL A 83 3.15 -4.20 -10.51
C VAL A 83 3.97 -5.14 -11.39
N GLU A 84 3.95 -6.44 -11.11
CA GLU A 84 4.67 -7.46 -11.89
C GLU A 84 4.22 -7.49 -13.36
N GLU A 85 2.91 -7.40 -13.62
CA GLU A 85 2.36 -7.32 -14.98
C GLU A 85 2.81 -6.07 -15.75
N ALA A 86 2.95 -4.93 -15.06
CA ALA A 86 3.32 -3.65 -15.67
C ALA A 86 4.84 -3.45 -15.74
N LEU A 87 5.62 -4.18 -14.93
CA LEU A 87 7.06 -4.03 -14.82
C LEU A 87 7.77 -4.28 -16.15
N ARG A 88 8.63 -3.33 -16.54
CA ARG A 88 9.47 -3.41 -17.76
C ARG A 88 10.87 -2.90 -17.43
N PRO A 89 11.92 -3.44 -18.09
CA PRO A 89 13.28 -2.92 -17.95
C PRO A 89 13.36 -1.42 -18.29
N GLY A 90 14.17 -0.70 -17.54
CA GLY A 90 14.45 0.73 -17.79
C GLY A 90 13.35 1.71 -17.38
N MET A 91 12.30 1.27 -16.69
CA MET A 91 11.27 2.16 -16.18
C MET A 91 11.58 2.72 -14.80
N THR A 92 10.86 3.75 -14.41
CA THR A 92 10.82 4.28 -13.05
C THR A 92 9.61 3.73 -12.30
N ILE A 93 9.77 3.40 -11.02
CA ILE A 93 8.65 3.09 -10.13
C ILE A 93 8.58 4.14 -9.03
N LEU A 94 7.42 4.74 -8.85
CA LEU A 94 7.09 5.63 -7.73
C LEU A 94 6.16 4.90 -6.77
N HIS A 95 6.67 4.50 -5.63
CA HIS A 95 5.88 3.91 -4.56
C HIS A 95 5.52 4.99 -3.53
N LEU A 96 4.35 5.56 -3.70
CA LEU A 96 3.86 6.72 -2.94
C LEU A 96 3.21 6.30 -1.64
N GLY A 97 3.56 6.96 -0.53
CA GLY A 97 3.06 6.59 0.79
C GLY A 97 3.50 5.17 1.16
N CYS A 98 4.78 4.85 0.89
CA CYS A 98 5.31 3.50 1.01
C CYS A 98 5.25 2.93 2.43
N GLY A 99 5.19 3.77 3.46
CA GLY A 99 5.16 3.34 4.85
C GLY A 99 6.27 2.34 5.17
N LEU A 100 5.89 1.24 5.80
CA LEU A 100 6.75 0.08 6.07
C LEU A 100 6.42 -1.10 5.14
N ASP A 101 5.97 -0.81 3.93
CA ASP A 101 5.74 -1.85 2.92
C ASP A 101 7.07 -2.34 2.34
N SER A 102 7.30 -3.65 2.39
CA SER A 102 8.47 -4.32 1.82
C SER A 102 8.28 -4.70 0.35
N ARG A 103 7.46 -3.96 -0.40
CA ARG A 103 7.12 -4.30 -1.79
C ARG A 103 8.34 -4.43 -2.69
N PHE A 104 9.32 -3.54 -2.57
CA PHE A 104 10.58 -3.66 -3.32
C PHE A 104 11.21 -5.04 -3.14
N GLU A 105 11.30 -5.52 -1.90
CA GLU A 105 11.90 -6.82 -1.57
C GLU A 105 11.04 -8.00 -2.10
N ARG A 106 9.70 -7.87 -2.10
CA ARG A 106 8.80 -8.91 -2.63
C ARG A 106 8.83 -8.99 -4.15
N ILE A 107 8.82 -7.84 -4.81
CA ILE A 107 8.84 -7.74 -6.28
C ILE A 107 10.22 -8.09 -6.83
N ASN A 108 11.30 -7.72 -6.11
CA ASN A 108 12.69 -7.92 -6.52
C ASN A 108 12.91 -7.48 -7.99
N PRO A 109 12.73 -6.19 -8.31
CA PRO A 109 12.77 -5.69 -9.67
C PRO A 109 14.16 -5.86 -10.29
N PRO A 110 14.28 -5.93 -11.64
CA PRO A 110 15.58 -5.92 -12.31
C PRO A 110 16.38 -4.67 -12.00
N GLU A 111 17.71 -4.75 -11.99
CA GLU A 111 18.63 -3.62 -11.73
C GLU A 111 18.47 -2.43 -12.70
N SER A 112 17.85 -2.64 -13.85
CA SER A 112 17.53 -1.57 -14.80
C SER A 112 16.33 -0.70 -14.41
N VAL A 113 15.63 -1.04 -13.33
CA VAL A 113 14.47 -0.31 -12.81
C VAL A 113 14.92 0.60 -11.68
N GLU A 114 14.60 1.88 -11.78
CA GLU A 114 14.81 2.84 -10.68
C GLU A 114 13.56 2.89 -9.81
N TRP A 115 13.68 2.47 -8.56
CA TRP A 115 12.58 2.41 -7.61
C TRP A 115 12.68 3.51 -6.56
N TYR A 116 11.63 4.30 -6.38
CA TYR A 116 11.57 5.39 -5.40
C TYR A 116 10.47 5.10 -4.36
N ASP A 117 10.87 4.81 -3.14
CA ASP A 117 10.00 4.77 -1.97
C ASP A 117 9.83 6.17 -1.40
N ILE A 118 8.62 6.68 -1.39
CA ILE A 118 8.32 8.07 -1.04
C ILE A 118 7.34 8.11 0.12
N ASP A 119 7.72 8.74 1.21
CA ASP A 119 6.86 9.00 2.37
C ASP A 119 7.39 10.18 3.19
N ARG A 120 6.66 10.57 4.20
CA ARG A 120 7.04 11.64 5.12
C ARG A 120 8.40 11.37 5.78
N PRO A 121 9.13 12.44 6.19
CA PRO A 121 10.49 12.30 6.70
C PRO A 121 10.63 11.32 7.87
N ASP A 122 9.73 11.37 8.84
CA ASP A 122 9.71 10.48 10.00
C ASP A 122 9.49 9.00 9.64
N VAL A 123 8.68 8.74 8.63
CA VAL A 123 8.43 7.38 8.10
C VAL A 123 9.67 6.86 7.37
N ILE A 124 10.27 7.68 6.50
CA ILE A 124 11.47 7.30 5.75
C ILE A 124 12.66 7.08 6.70
N GLU A 125 12.80 7.88 7.75
CA GLU A 125 13.82 7.69 8.76
C GLU A 125 13.68 6.31 9.45
N LEU A 126 12.47 5.95 9.86
CA LEU A 126 12.21 4.62 10.44
C LEU A 126 12.45 3.51 9.42
N ARG A 127 11.99 3.70 8.17
CA ARG A 127 12.15 2.74 7.09
C ARG A 127 13.63 2.42 6.83
N ARG A 128 14.51 3.42 6.76
CA ARG A 128 15.96 3.24 6.57
C ARG A 128 16.61 2.42 7.66
N ARG A 129 16.11 2.47 8.89
CA ARG A 129 16.59 1.63 9.98
C ARG A 129 16.11 0.18 9.90
N LEU A 130 14.95 -0.07 9.29
CA LEU A 130 14.31 -1.38 9.25
C LEU A 130 14.67 -2.19 8.00
N PHE A 131 14.86 -1.54 6.86
CA PHE A 131 15.12 -2.19 5.57
C PHE A 131 16.52 -1.85 5.06
N PRO A 132 17.21 -2.82 4.43
CA PRO A 132 18.56 -2.59 3.90
C PRO A 132 18.51 -1.65 2.69
N GLU A 133 19.58 -0.87 2.52
CA GLU A 133 19.82 -0.15 1.27
C GLU A 133 20.10 -1.12 0.14
N ARG A 134 19.63 -0.79 -1.06
CA ARG A 134 19.80 -1.59 -2.27
C ARG A 134 20.18 -0.68 -3.43
N PRO A 135 21.00 -1.16 -4.39
CA PRO A 135 21.21 -0.46 -5.65
C PRO A 135 19.86 -0.18 -6.34
N HIS A 136 19.73 0.95 -7.02
CA HIS A 136 18.51 1.36 -7.74
C HIS A 136 17.22 1.45 -6.90
N HIS A 137 17.36 1.44 -5.57
CA HIS A 137 16.30 1.66 -4.61
C HIS A 137 16.54 2.94 -3.82
N HIS A 138 15.73 3.94 -4.08
CA HIS A 138 15.86 5.28 -3.51
C HIS A 138 14.77 5.55 -2.49
N THR A 139 15.09 6.31 -1.46
CA THR A 139 14.09 6.79 -0.49
C THR A 139 14.01 8.30 -0.51
N ILE A 140 12.81 8.85 -0.70
CA ILE A 140 12.54 10.29 -0.70
C ILE A 140 11.68 10.67 0.51
N ALA A 141 12.26 11.47 1.38
CA ALA A 141 11.63 11.97 2.60
C ALA A 141 10.81 13.23 2.28
N SER A 142 9.59 13.06 1.74
CA SER A 142 8.73 14.18 1.34
C SER A 142 7.25 13.83 1.47
N SER A 143 6.42 14.83 1.75
CA SER A 143 4.97 14.66 1.60
C SER A 143 4.62 14.49 0.12
N VAL A 144 3.69 13.59 -0.20
CA VAL A 144 3.17 13.43 -1.56
C VAL A 144 2.43 14.67 -2.07
N THR A 145 2.06 15.58 -1.17
CA THR A 145 1.42 16.87 -1.52
C THR A 145 2.43 18.00 -1.71
N ALA A 146 3.72 17.80 -1.36
CA ALA A 146 4.74 18.81 -1.51
C ALA A 146 4.94 19.22 -3.00
N PRO A 147 5.07 20.52 -3.32
CA PRO A 147 5.25 20.95 -4.70
C PRO A 147 6.49 20.34 -5.37
N GLY A 148 7.61 20.23 -4.64
CA GLY A 148 8.89 19.69 -5.12
C GLY A 148 9.04 18.17 -4.96
N LEU A 149 7.94 17.42 -4.77
CA LEU A 149 7.99 15.97 -4.58
C LEU A 149 8.79 15.22 -5.64
N LEU A 150 8.65 15.63 -6.89
CA LEU A 150 9.25 14.97 -8.06
C LEU A 150 10.59 15.59 -8.48
N ASP A 151 11.09 16.59 -7.74
CA ASP A 151 12.35 17.25 -8.07
C ASP A 151 13.51 16.24 -7.97
N GLY A 152 14.33 16.20 -9.02
CA GLY A 152 15.45 15.26 -9.10
C GLY A 152 15.12 13.86 -9.56
N ILE A 153 13.84 13.52 -9.79
CA ILE A 153 13.46 12.24 -10.40
C ILE A 153 13.49 12.42 -11.93
N PRO A 154 14.29 11.62 -12.68
CA PRO A 154 14.32 11.69 -14.12
C PRO A 154 12.96 11.38 -14.74
N GLY A 155 12.42 12.31 -15.55
CA GLY A 155 11.14 12.18 -16.24
C GLY A 155 11.24 11.69 -17.69
N ASP A 156 12.37 11.09 -18.09
CA ASP A 156 12.71 10.72 -19.47
C ASP A 156 12.29 9.30 -19.87
N ARG A 157 11.72 8.56 -18.93
CA ARG A 157 11.35 7.14 -19.10
C ARG A 157 9.93 6.85 -18.61
N PRO A 158 9.30 5.73 -19.03
CA PRO A 158 8.00 5.33 -18.54
C PRO A 158 7.98 5.14 -17.02
N VAL A 159 6.85 5.43 -16.40
CA VAL A 159 6.67 5.30 -14.94
C VAL A 159 5.55 4.32 -14.58
N LEU A 160 5.76 3.55 -13.51
CA LEU A 160 4.69 2.86 -12.79
C LEU A 160 4.53 3.51 -11.41
N VAL A 161 3.35 4.01 -11.13
CA VAL A 161 3.00 4.58 -9.83
C VAL A 161 2.22 3.57 -9.02
N VAL A 162 2.68 3.30 -7.81
CA VAL A 162 2.01 2.43 -6.85
C VAL A 162 1.66 3.22 -5.60
N ALA A 163 0.39 3.19 -5.19
CA ALA A 163 -0.04 3.84 -3.95
C ALA A 163 -1.03 2.94 -3.21
N GLU A 164 -0.57 2.31 -2.13
CA GLU A 164 -1.40 1.46 -1.27
C GLU A 164 -1.70 2.16 0.05
N GLY A 165 -2.99 2.32 0.37
CA GLY A 165 -3.41 2.95 1.63
C GLY A 165 -3.10 4.44 1.72
N LEU A 166 -3.05 5.16 0.58
CA LEU A 166 -2.68 6.57 0.52
C LEU A 166 -3.83 7.47 0.07
N THR A 167 -4.47 7.17 -1.06
CA THR A 167 -5.38 8.10 -1.75
C THR A 167 -6.51 8.59 -0.84
N MET A 168 -7.07 7.72 -0.03
CA MET A 168 -8.16 8.05 0.88
C MET A 168 -7.78 9.04 2.00
N TYR A 169 -6.49 9.23 2.30
CA TYR A 169 -6.02 10.20 3.30
C TYR A 169 -5.79 11.60 2.71
N LEU A 170 -5.74 11.72 1.39
CA LEU A 170 -5.60 13.00 0.70
C LEU A 170 -6.95 13.72 0.62
N SER A 171 -6.92 15.04 0.46
CA SER A 171 -8.07 15.75 -0.09
C SER A 171 -8.19 15.44 -1.58
N GLU A 172 -9.40 15.58 -2.14
CA GLU A 172 -9.59 15.42 -3.59
C GLU A 172 -8.68 16.38 -4.39
N VAL A 173 -8.58 17.63 -3.93
CA VAL A 173 -7.73 18.65 -4.56
C VAL A 173 -6.27 18.23 -4.61
N ASP A 174 -5.74 17.74 -3.49
CA ASP A 174 -4.34 17.28 -3.39
C ASP A 174 -4.10 16.02 -4.23
N GLY A 175 -5.05 15.07 -4.19
CA GLY A 175 -4.96 13.85 -4.99
C GLY A 175 -4.95 14.15 -6.50
N LEU A 176 -5.85 15.00 -6.97
CA LEU A 176 -5.89 15.43 -8.37
C LEU A 176 -4.63 16.21 -8.76
N ALA A 177 -4.13 17.09 -7.89
CA ALA A 177 -2.88 17.84 -8.13
C ALA A 177 -1.68 16.89 -8.24
N LEU A 178 -1.59 15.86 -7.38
CA LEU A 178 -0.54 14.84 -7.44
C LEU A 178 -0.58 14.09 -8.79
N LEU A 179 -1.75 13.60 -9.20
CA LEU A 179 -1.91 12.89 -10.47
C LEU A 179 -1.49 13.74 -11.66
N ARG A 180 -1.91 15.02 -11.71
CA ARG A 180 -1.54 15.94 -12.79
C ARG A 180 -0.03 16.19 -12.84
N ARG A 181 0.64 16.33 -11.68
CA ARG A 181 2.11 16.51 -11.63
C ARG A 181 2.85 15.29 -12.19
N ILE A 182 2.41 14.09 -11.83
CA ILE A 182 3.02 12.86 -12.34
C ILE A 182 2.85 12.76 -13.86
N ILE A 183 1.63 12.94 -14.36
CA ILE A 183 1.35 12.88 -15.81
C ILE A 183 2.09 13.98 -16.58
N GLY A 184 2.29 15.15 -15.96
CA GLY A 184 3.05 16.25 -16.58
C GLY A 184 4.56 16.03 -16.64
N LEU A 185 5.12 15.16 -15.79
CA LEU A 185 6.56 14.88 -15.76
C LEU A 185 6.96 13.72 -16.67
N PHE A 186 6.18 12.65 -16.69
CA PHE A 186 6.55 11.41 -17.38
C PHE A 186 5.88 11.30 -18.75
N PRO A 187 6.58 10.72 -19.78
CA PRO A 187 6.06 10.64 -21.15
C PRO A 187 4.90 9.64 -21.28
N SER A 188 4.85 8.65 -20.40
CA SER A 188 3.81 7.62 -20.33
C SER A 188 3.91 6.86 -19.03
N GLY A 189 2.83 6.21 -18.63
CA GLY A 189 2.89 5.38 -17.43
C GLY A 189 1.60 4.65 -17.09
N GLU A 190 1.68 3.92 -15.98
CA GLU A 190 0.54 3.29 -15.34
C GLU A 190 0.44 3.73 -13.87
N LEU A 191 -0.79 3.81 -13.37
CA LEU A 191 -1.05 4.06 -11.95
C LEU A 191 -1.88 2.89 -11.41
N VAL A 192 -1.43 2.33 -10.30
CA VAL A 192 -2.14 1.28 -9.56
C VAL A 192 -2.27 1.71 -8.10
N PHE A 193 -3.49 1.81 -7.60
CA PHE A 193 -3.74 2.25 -6.24
C PHE A 193 -5.07 1.73 -5.70
N ASP A 194 -5.20 1.69 -4.39
CA ASP A 194 -6.47 1.41 -3.74
C ASP A 194 -7.24 2.69 -3.43
N ALA A 195 -8.57 2.59 -3.50
CA ALA A 195 -9.47 3.70 -3.22
C ALA A 195 -10.74 3.21 -2.53
N PHE A 196 -11.31 4.07 -1.70
CA PHE A 196 -12.65 3.87 -1.15
C PHE A 196 -13.68 4.72 -1.90
N SER A 197 -14.94 4.26 -1.91
CA SER A 197 -16.07 5.12 -2.23
C SER A 197 -16.35 6.09 -1.08
N SER A 198 -17.15 7.14 -1.31
CA SER A 198 -17.62 8.04 -0.26
C SER A 198 -18.32 7.29 0.89
N LEU A 199 -19.05 6.22 0.58
CA LEU A 199 -19.62 5.32 1.58
C LEU A 199 -18.51 4.58 2.35
N GLY A 200 -17.52 4.05 1.64
CA GLY A 200 -16.37 3.36 2.22
C GLY A 200 -15.59 4.26 3.18
N VAL A 201 -15.35 5.51 2.81
CA VAL A 201 -14.73 6.54 3.67
C VAL A 201 -15.54 6.73 4.96
N ARG A 202 -16.86 6.94 4.85
CA ARG A 202 -17.73 7.13 6.03
C ARG A 202 -17.74 5.91 6.96
N VAL A 203 -17.87 4.71 6.38
CA VAL A 203 -17.86 3.45 7.14
C VAL A 203 -16.52 3.22 7.80
N SER A 204 -15.41 3.43 7.10
CA SER A 204 -14.07 3.26 7.64
C SER A 204 -13.76 4.26 8.76
N ASN A 205 -14.12 5.51 8.62
CA ASN A 205 -13.96 6.50 9.69
C ASN A 205 -14.73 6.15 10.98
N ARG A 206 -15.80 5.36 10.86
CA ARG A 206 -16.63 4.98 12.02
C ARG A 206 -16.24 3.63 12.62
N PHE A 207 -15.85 2.68 11.80
CA PHE A 207 -15.80 1.27 12.20
C PHE A 207 -14.47 0.56 11.90
N ASN A 208 -13.56 1.15 11.11
CA ASN A 208 -12.27 0.51 10.85
C ASN A 208 -11.35 0.67 12.07
N PRO A 209 -10.97 -0.41 12.77
CA PRO A 209 -10.17 -0.32 13.99
C PRO A 209 -8.82 0.35 13.74
N ALA A 210 -8.15 0.09 12.61
CA ALA A 210 -6.86 0.70 12.28
C ALA A 210 -6.99 2.23 12.15
N VAL A 211 -8.07 2.73 11.54
CA VAL A 211 -8.32 4.17 11.37
C VAL A 211 -8.71 4.81 12.71
N VAL A 212 -9.68 4.21 13.40
CA VAL A 212 -10.24 4.76 14.66
C VAL A 212 -9.19 4.80 15.76
N HIS A 213 -8.47 3.71 15.99
CA HIS A 213 -7.48 3.63 17.08
C HIS A 213 -6.17 4.38 16.78
N ALA A 214 -5.85 4.61 15.50
CA ALA A 214 -4.76 5.49 15.12
C ALA A 214 -5.11 6.99 15.26
N GLY A 215 -6.37 7.34 15.47
CA GLY A 215 -6.83 8.74 15.39
C GLY A 215 -6.75 9.32 13.98
N ALA A 216 -6.74 8.47 12.97
CA ALA A 216 -6.66 8.87 11.58
C ALA A 216 -8.04 9.24 11.03
N ARG A 217 -8.05 10.00 9.92
CA ARG A 217 -9.26 10.35 9.20
C ARG A 217 -9.07 10.22 7.71
N LEU A 218 -10.02 9.58 7.06
CA LEU A 218 -10.09 9.46 5.61
C LEU A 218 -10.95 10.59 5.05
N HIS A 219 -10.59 11.09 3.88
CA HIS A 219 -11.20 12.28 3.27
C HIS A 219 -11.74 12.01 1.86
N TRP A 220 -10.92 11.45 0.96
CA TRP A 220 -11.28 11.32 -0.44
C TRP A 220 -11.93 9.98 -0.75
N GLY A 221 -13.16 10.06 -1.25
CA GLY A 221 -13.89 8.91 -1.79
C GLY A 221 -14.01 9.03 -3.31
N ILE A 222 -13.62 7.99 -4.03
CA ILE A 222 -13.73 7.92 -5.49
C ILE A 222 -14.93 7.03 -5.81
N ASP A 223 -16.10 7.62 -6.07
CA ASP A 223 -17.31 6.86 -6.36
C ASP A 223 -17.34 6.34 -7.80
N GLU A 224 -16.97 7.19 -8.77
CA GLU A 224 -16.92 6.85 -10.19
C GLU A 224 -15.46 6.97 -10.71
N PRO A 225 -14.73 5.83 -10.84
CA PRO A 225 -13.33 5.84 -11.27
C PRO A 225 -13.11 6.55 -12.61
N ARG A 226 -14.02 6.40 -13.57
CA ARG A 226 -13.92 7.04 -14.88
C ARG A 226 -14.04 8.57 -14.82
N ALA A 227 -14.60 9.14 -13.76
CA ALA A 227 -14.65 10.59 -13.58
C ALA A 227 -13.27 11.22 -13.44
N LEU A 228 -12.26 10.46 -13.00
CA LEU A 228 -10.88 10.93 -12.95
C LEU A 228 -10.30 11.26 -14.33
N GLU A 229 -10.76 10.60 -15.39
CA GLU A 229 -10.34 10.89 -16.77
C GLU A 229 -10.69 12.34 -17.19
N SER A 230 -11.85 12.82 -16.74
CA SER A 230 -12.27 14.21 -16.98
C SER A 230 -11.52 15.21 -16.11
N SER A 231 -11.18 14.82 -14.88
CA SER A 231 -10.48 15.68 -13.91
C SER A 231 -8.98 15.77 -14.15
N VAL A 232 -8.39 14.75 -14.80
CA VAL A 232 -6.96 14.63 -15.08
C VAL A 232 -6.76 14.30 -16.56
N PRO A 233 -6.60 15.30 -17.43
CA PRO A 233 -6.39 15.09 -18.86
C PRO A 233 -5.19 14.19 -19.13
N GLY A 234 -5.34 13.25 -20.05
CA GLY A 234 -4.33 12.22 -20.35
C GLY A 234 -4.55 10.89 -19.62
N LEU A 235 -5.17 10.90 -18.44
CA LEU A 235 -5.48 9.69 -17.71
C LEU A 235 -6.54 8.85 -18.43
N ARG A 236 -6.37 7.52 -18.43
CA ARG A 236 -7.32 6.56 -19.02
C ARG A 236 -7.54 5.40 -18.03
N PHE A 237 -8.78 5.14 -17.67
CA PHE A 237 -9.17 4.03 -16.83
C PHE A 237 -8.96 2.71 -17.58
N VAL A 238 -8.27 1.77 -16.95
CA VAL A 238 -8.02 0.42 -17.49
C VAL A 238 -8.95 -0.59 -16.87
N THR A 239 -8.91 -0.73 -15.54
CA THR A 239 -9.72 -1.71 -14.82
C THR A 239 -9.85 -1.37 -13.34
N GLU A 240 -10.83 -1.98 -12.69
CA GLU A 240 -10.96 -2.02 -11.23
C GLU A 240 -11.02 -3.45 -10.73
N TRP A 241 -10.60 -3.66 -9.50
CA TRP A 241 -10.72 -4.92 -8.81
C TRP A 241 -11.33 -4.71 -7.43
N SER A 242 -12.29 -5.55 -7.06
CA SER A 242 -12.95 -5.53 -5.76
C SER A 242 -12.53 -6.73 -4.93
N PHE A 243 -12.44 -6.56 -3.62
CA PHE A 243 -12.21 -7.66 -2.68
C PHE A 243 -13.21 -8.81 -2.82
N THR A 244 -14.44 -8.52 -3.25
CA THR A 244 -15.47 -9.53 -3.43
C THR A 244 -15.22 -10.46 -4.62
N ASP A 245 -14.31 -10.07 -5.51
CA ASP A 245 -13.93 -10.82 -6.72
C ASP A 245 -12.59 -11.54 -6.55
N ALA A 246 -11.96 -11.44 -5.37
CA ALA A 246 -10.64 -12.00 -5.12
C ALA A 246 -10.63 -13.54 -5.28
N PRO A 247 -9.70 -14.11 -6.05
CA PRO A 247 -9.54 -15.56 -6.10
C PRO A 247 -9.11 -16.13 -4.74
N GLU A 248 -8.41 -15.36 -3.95
CA GLU A 248 -7.98 -15.72 -2.59
C GLU A 248 -9.14 -15.96 -1.62
N LEU A 249 -10.35 -15.55 -1.96
CA LEU A 249 -11.55 -15.87 -1.18
C LEU A 249 -11.79 -17.39 -1.08
N ASP A 250 -11.24 -18.19 -1.99
CA ASP A 250 -11.35 -19.64 -1.94
C ASP A 250 -10.63 -20.26 -0.73
N ARG A 251 -9.72 -19.52 -0.09
CA ARG A 251 -9.05 -19.89 1.18
C ARG A 251 -9.94 -19.68 2.41
N TYR A 252 -11.03 -18.93 2.28
CA TYR A 252 -11.94 -18.71 3.41
C TYR A 252 -12.95 -19.84 3.55
N PRO A 253 -13.42 -20.13 4.79
CA PRO A 253 -14.50 -21.08 5.00
C PRO A 253 -15.73 -20.77 4.14
N LEU A 254 -16.39 -21.82 3.64
CA LEU A 254 -17.53 -21.69 2.73
C LEU A 254 -18.57 -20.62 3.14
N PRO A 255 -19.03 -20.55 4.43
CA PRO A 255 -20.02 -19.55 4.83
C PRO A 255 -19.49 -18.11 4.69
N ALA A 256 -18.25 -17.86 5.09
CA ALA A 256 -17.63 -16.54 4.99
C ALA A 256 -17.43 -16.14 3.54
N ARG A 257 -16.91 -17.04 2.70
CA ARG A 257 -16.76 -16.84 1.25
C ARG A 257 -18.09 -16.53 0.58
N ALA A 258 -19.13 -17.31 0.88
CA ALA A 258 -20.46 -17.09 0.33
C ALA A 258 -21.05 -15.73 0.72
N ALA A 259 -20.87 -15.32 2.00
CA ALA A 259 -21.32 -14.03 2.49
C ALA A 259 -20.58 -12.87 1.80
N ILE A 260 -19.26 -12.96 1.63
CA ILE A 260 -18.46 -11.94 0.94
C ILE A 260 -18.88 -11.84 -0.53
N ARG A 261 -19.00 -12.97 -1.24
CA ARG A 261 -19.47 -12.97 -2.64
C ARG A 261 -20.91 -12.46 -2.80
N ALA A 262 -21.78 -12.77 -1.86
CA ALA A 262 -23.15 -12.26 -1.86
C ALA A 262 -23.19 -10.74 -1.64
N SER A 263 -22.35 -10.20 -0.76
CA SER A 263 -22.22 -8.75 -0.56
C SER A 263 -21.75 -8.03 -1.82
N GLY A 264 -20.92 -8.67 -2.63
CA GLY A 264 -20.45 -8.14 -3.92
C GLY A 264 -21.55 -7.95 -4.97
N ARG A 265 -22.73 -8.58 -4.79
CA ARG A 265 -23.93 -8.34 -5.64
C ARG A 265 -24.58 -6.99 -5.35
N ILE A 266 -24.31 -6.41 -4.19
CA ILE A 266 -24.78 -5.08 -3.82
C ILE A 266 -23.71 -4.07 -4.26
N THR A 267 -24.03 -3.28 -5.29
CA THR A 267 -23.09 -2.33 -5.91
C THR A 267 -22.39 -1.42 -4.89
N ALA A 268 -23.13 -0.91 -3.91
CA ALA A 268 -22.55 -0.06 -2.87
C ALA A 268 -21.49 -0.78 -2.02
N MET A 269 -21.73 -2.07 -1.68
CA MET A 269 -20.77 -2.89 -0.94
C MET A 269 -19.54 -3.25 -1.78
N ARG A 270 -19.76 -3.66 -3.03
CA ARG A 270 -18.68 -3.97 -3.97
C ARG A 270 -17.74 -2.79 -4.18
N ARG A 271 -18.29 -1.58 -4.20
CA ARG A 271 -17.54 -0.33 -4.43
C ARG A 271 -16.94 0.28 -3.18
N MET A 272 -17.17 -0.27 -1.98
CA MET A 272 -16.66 0.33 -0.72
C MET A 272 -15.13 0.45 -0.69
N GLY A 273 -14.43 -0.58 -1.16
CA GLY A 273 -12.97 -0.58 -1.28
C GLY A 273 -12.57 -1.31 -2.56
N ARG A 274 -11.78 -0.66 -3.39
CA ARG A 274 -11.38 -1.15 -4.72
C ARG A 274 -9.92 -0.85 -4.97
N MET A 275 -9.31 -1.61 -5.86
CA MET A 275 -8.08 -1.23 -6.52
C MET A 275 -8.39 -0.74 -7.92
N LEU A 276 -7.70 0.31 -8.33
CA LEU A 276 -7.92 1.02 -9.59
C LEU A 276 -6.62 1.01 -10.39
N ARG A 277 -6.72 0.78 -11.70
CA ARG A 277 -5.60 0.83 -12.64
C ARG A 277 -5.92 1.81 -13.76
N TYR A 278 -4.96 2.69 -14.03
CA TYR A 278 -5.03 3.68 -15.11
C TYR A 278 -3.75 3.67 -15.92
N ARG A 279 -3.84 4.26 -17.12
CA ARG A 279 -2.71 4.57 -18.02
C ARG A 279 -2.76 6.02 -18.46
N PHE A 280 -1.62 6.52 -18.90
CA PHE A 280 -1.50 7.84 -19.55
C PHE A 280 -0.36 7.85 -20.57
#